data_0d7b3d9e899c042b03462215536d0128
#
_entry.id   0d7b3d9e899c042b03462215536d0128
#
_cell.length_a   1.000
_cell.length_b   1.000
_cell.length_c   1.000
_cell.angle_alpha   90.00
_cell.angle_beta   90.00
_cell.angle_gamma   90.00
#
_symmetry.space_group_name_H-M   'P 1'
#
loop_
_entity.id
_entity.type
_entity.pdbx_description
1 polymer ?
#
loop_
_entity_poly.entity_id
_entity_poly.type
_entity_poly.pdbx_seq_one_letter_code
_entity_poly.pdbx_strand_id
1 'polypeptide(L)'
;MINEKTGDNAINIVPGAAGTISNKDIDNNIDFIKQSEIFLTQLETPNEVTSYALNRAKETGSVTIFNPAPASDIKESDFKCIDYFTPNETEASFYLDKKVESKTEIEEAAKTFLAKGVKNIVITLGPKGLYFANSEESFLIEVYSLKDKVIDTTGAGDAFNGAFAYALSNNLKIKDALEFSNKVAAISTTKAGAANSMPKINEVETY
;
A
#
# COMPACT_ATOMS: atom_id res chain seq x y z
N MET A 1 0.23 20.35 -3.96
CA MET A 1 0.97 21.43 -3.25
C MET A 1 2.00 20.75 -2.36
N ILE A 2 3.25 21.17 -2.40
CA ILE A 2 4.36 20.56 -1.63
C ILE A 2 4.88 21.60 -0.64
N ASN A 3 5.13 21.19 0.59
CA ASN A 3 5.80 22.00 1.59
C ASN A 3 7.32 21.93 1.34
N GLU A 4 7.93 23.00 0.87
CA GLU A 4 9.36 23.06 0.52
C GLU A 4 10.32 22.76 1.69
N LYS A 5 9.86 22.86 2.94
CA LYS A 5 10.69 22.62 4.13
C LYS A 5 10.68 21.16 4.56
N THR A 6 9.55 20.47 4.42
CA THR A 6 9.35 19.12 4.97
C THR A 6 9.21 18.06 3.87
N GLY A 7 8.88 18.45 2.63
CA GLY A 7 8.53 17.55 1.54
C GLY A 7 7.09 17.01 1.62
N ASP A 8 6.34 17.37 2.67
CA ASP A 8 4.94 16.95 2.81
C ASP A 8 4.08 17.54 1.69
N ASN A 9 3.04 16.82 1.31
CA ASN A 9 2.16 17.24 0.24
C ASN A 9 0.68 17.31 0.67
N ALA A 10 -0.10 18.06 -0.11
CA ALA A 10 -1.56 18.04 -0.08
C ALA A 10 -2.07 17.94 -1.53
N ILE A 11 -2.92 16.94 -1.78
CA ILE A 11 -3.37 16.54 -3.11
C ILE A 11 -4.88 16.80 -3.24
N ASN A 12 -5.29 17.51 -4.31
CA ASN A 12 -6.68 17.58 -4.72
C ASN A 12 -6.94 16.50 -5.77
N ILE A 13 -7.88 15.60 -5.49
CA ILE A 13 -8.20 14.47 -6.36
C ILE A 13 -9.47 14.78 -7.15
N VAL A 14 -9.40 14.61 -8.48
CA VAL A 14 -10.55 14.59 -9.38
C VAL A 14 -10.50 13.24 -10.11
N PRO A 15 -11.40 12.29 -9.82
CA PRO A 15 -11.32 10.91 -10.30
C PRO A 15 -11.30 10.77 -11.83
N GLY A 16 -11.98 11.66 -12.54
CA GLY A 16 -12.06 11.60 -14.01
C GLY A 16 -12.55 10.21 -14.48
N ALA A 17 -11.85 9.61 -15.44
CA ALA A 17 -12.19 8.31 -15.99
C ALA A 17 -12.11 7.16 -14.94
N ALA A 18 -11.24 7.26 -13.95
CA ALA A 18 -11.15 6.26 -12.88
C ALA A 18 -12.46 6.15 -12.09
N GLY A 19 -13.19 7.28 -11.93
CA GLY A 19 -14.51 7.29 -11.29
C GLY A 19 -15.64 6.66 -12.11
N THR A 20 -15.39 6.26 -13.36
CA THR A 20 -16.40 5.64 -14.24
C THR A 20 -16.21 4.14 -14.46
N ILE A 21 -15.18 3.56 -13.88
CA ILE A 21 -14.94 2.10 -13.92
C ILE A 21 -16.11 1.38 -13.26
N SER A 22 -16.53 0.26 -13.84
CA SER A 22 -17.68 -0.53 -13.42
C SER A 22 -17.30 -2.01 -13.21
N ASN A 23 -18.16 -2.77 -12.53
CA ASN A 23 -18.02 -4.22 -12.39
C ASN A 23 -17.91 -4.93 -13.76
N LYS A 24 -18.61 -4.41 -14.79
CA LYS A 24 -18.53 -4.94 -16.15
C LYS A 24 -17.12 -4.80 -16.74
N ASP A 25 -16.41 -3.72 -16.42
CA ASP A 25 -15.03 -3.55 -16.88
C ASP A 25 -14.09 -4.54 -16.20
N ILE A 26 -14.32 -4.86 -14.93
CA ILE A 26 -13.61 -5.94 -14.23
C ILE A 26 -13.88 -7.30 -14.90
N ASP A 27 -15.16 -7.63 -15.16
CA ASP A 27 -15.52 -8.90 -15.80
C ASP A 27 -14.97 -9.02 -17.22
N ASN A 28 -14.96 -7.95 -18.00
CA ASN A 28 -14.38 -7.92 -19.34
C ASN A 28 -12.86 -8.16 -19.34
N ASN A 29 -12.19 -7.92 -18.22
CA ASN A 29 -10.75 -8.08 -18.04
C ASN A 29 -10.39 -9.21 -17.06
N ILE A 30 -11.35 -10.09 -16.73
CA ILE A 30 -11.16 -11.13 -15.72
C ILE A 30 -10.02 -12.09 -16.06
N ASP A 31 -9.75 -12.33 -17.34
CA ASP A 31 -8.68 -13.22 -17.75
C ASP A 31 -7.29 -12.64 -17.51
N PHE A 32 -7.12 -11.31 -17.48
CA PHE A 32 -5.90 -10.65 -17.01
C PHE A 32 -5.71 -10.88 -15.51
N ILE A 33 -6.78 -10.73 -14.73
CA ILE A 33 -6.74 -10.97 -13.28
C ILE A 33 -6.36 -12.43 -13.00
N LYS A 34 -6.97 -13.39 -13.69
CA LYS A 34 -6.66 -14.82 -13.56
C LYS A 34 -5.22 -15.20 -13.87
N GLN A 35 -4.60 -14.49 -14.81
CA GLN A 35 -3.21 -14.72 -15.21
C GLN A 35 -2.21 -13.97 -14.33
N SER A 36 -2.68 -13.10 -13.45
CA SER A 36 -1.83 -12.28 -12.57
C SER A 36 -1.60 -12.99 -11.25
N GLU A 37 -0.34 -13.11 -10.86
CA GLU A 37 0.04 -13.63 -9.53
C GLU A 37 -0.36 -12.66 -8.41
N ILE A 38 -0.24 -11.36 -8.68
CA ILE A 38 -0.53 -10.28 -7.73
C ILE A 38 -1.64 -9.38 -8.29
N PHE A 39 -2.62 -9.09 -7.47
CA PHE A 39 -3.63 -8.06 -7.70
C PHE A 39 -3.45 -6.94 -6.69
N LEU A 40 -3.00 -5.77 -7.16
CA LEU A 40 -2.82 -4.56 -6.35
C LEU A 40 -3.91 -3.54 -6.69
N THR A 41 -4.58 -3.02 -5.69
CA THR A 41 -5.61 -1.98 -5.86
C THR A 41 -5.61 -0.96 -4.72
N GLN A 42 -6.24 0.17 -4.99
CA GLN A 42 -6.41 1.31 -4.09
C GLN A 42 -7.89 1.75 -4.05
N LEU A 43 -8.19 2.93 -3.47
CA LEU A 43 -9.55 3.51 -3.42
C LEU A 43 -9.71 4.75 -4.30
N GLU A 44 -8.99 4.81 -5.41
CA GLU A 44 -9.15 5.87 -6.43
C GLU A 44 -10.18 5.53 -7.51
N THR A 45 -10.78 4.35 -7.42
CA THR A 45 -11.94 3.90 -8.21
C THR A 45 -13.18 3.82 -7.31
N PRO A 46 -14.40 3.69 -7.85
CA PRO A 46 -15.59 3.55 -7.01
C PRO A 46 -15.46 2.39 -6.02
N ASN A 47 -15.73 2.63 -4.73
CA ASN A 47 -15.52 1.65 -3.64
C ASN A 47 -16.19 0.30 -3.91
N GLU A 48 -17.40 0.32 -4.50
CA GLU A 48 -18.12 -0.91 -4.85
C GLU A 48 -17.38 -1.72 -5.91
N VAL A 49 -16.73 -1.05 -6.85
CA VAL A 49 -15.95 -1.71 -7.91
C VAL A 49 -14.64 -2.25 -7.36
N THR A 50 -13.98 -1.50 -6.48
CA THR A 50 -12.79 -1.98 -5.78
C THR A 50 -13.10 -3.23 -4.95
N SER A 51 -14.18 -3.21 -4.17
CA SER A 51 -14.70 -4.36 -3.43
C SER A 51 -14.97 -5.56 -4.35
N TYR A 52 -15.66 -5.32 -5.46
CA TYR A 52 -15.95 -6.35 -6.46
C TYR A 52 -14.65 -6.94 -7.03
N ALA A 53 -13.71 -6.10 -7.44
CA ALA A 53 -12.43 -6.53 -8.02
C ALA A 53 -11.57 -7.34 -7.05
N LEU A 54 -11.50 -6.93 -5.77
CA LEU A 54 -10.82 -7.70 -4.71
C LEU A 54 -11.40 -9.10 -4.55
N ASN A 55 -12.74 -9.21 -4.51
CA ASN A 55 -13.41 -10.51 -4.42
C ASN A 55 -13.10 -11.37 -5.65
N ARG A 56 -13.19 -10.80 -6.86
CA ARG A 56 -12.88 -11.51 -8.11
C ARG A 56 -11.42 -11.98 -8.17
N ALA A 57 -10.48 -11.13 -7.78
CA ALA A 57 -9.06 -11.50 -7.71
C ALA A 57 -8.81 -12.64 -6.71
N LYS A 58 -9.50 -12.61 -5.56
CA LYS A 58 -9.40 -13.69 -4.57
C LYS A 58 -9.96 -15.01 -5.09
N GLU A 59 -11.11 -14.99 -5.79
CA GLU A 59 -11.70 -16.16 -6.42
C GLU A 59 -10.81 -16.78 -7.51
N THR A 60 -10.03 -15.98 -8.21
CA THR A 60 -9.10 -16.45 -9.25
C THR A 60 -7.76 -16.96 -8.68
N GLY A 61 -7.51 -16.79 -7.41
CA GLY A 61 -6.29 -17.26 -6.71
C GLY A 61 -5.13 -16.28 -6.72
N SER A 62 -5.32 -15.05 -7.18
CA SER A 62 -4.29 -14.02 -7.09
C SER A 62 -4.03 -13.64 -5.64
N VAL A 63 -2.78 -13.30 -5.30
CA VAL A 63 -2.43 -12.66 -4.05
C VAL A 63 -2.90 -11.21 -4.09
N THR A 64 -3.72 -10.80 -3.12
CA THR A 64 -4.32 -9.47 -3.11
C THR A 64 -3.55 -8.53 -2.20
N ILE A 65 -3.12 -7.39 -2.74
CA ILE A 65 -2.56 -6.26 -1.99
C ILE A 65 -3.58 -5.12 -2.06
N PHE A 66 -4.00 -4.63 -0.91
CA PHE A 66 -4.92 -3.51 -0.84
C PHE A 66 -4.31 -2.34 -0.06
N ASN A 67 -4.07 -1.24 -0.78
CA ASN A 67 -3.68 0.04 -0.19
C ASN A 67 -4.93 0.93 -0.07
N PRO A 68 -5.41 1.23 1.15
CA PRO A 68 -6.68 1.93 1.34
C PRO A 68 -6.55 3.45 1.18
N ALA A 69 -5.92 3.88 0.11
CA ALA A 69 -5.66 5.28 -0.22
C ALA A 69 -6.51 5.75 -1.43
N PRO A 70 -7.16 6.92 -1.35
CA PRO A 70 -7.45 7.68 -0.13
C PRO A 70 -8.42 6.95 0.79
N ALA A 71 -8.30 7.15 2.11
CA ALA A 71 -9.16 6.48 3.08
C ALA A 71 -10.64 6.70 2.80
N SER A 72 -11.38 5.63 2.60
CA SER A 72 -12.83 5.64 2.44
C SER A 72 -13.43 4.29 2.83
N ASP A 73 -14.75 4.22 2.99
CA ASP A 73 -15.43 3.03 3.49
C ASP A 73 -15.32 1.83 2.53
N ILE A 74 -15.04 0.66 3.10
CA ILE A 74 -15.16 -0.64 2.43
C ILE A 74 -16.06 -1.55 3.26
N LYS A 75 -16.57 -2.61 2.65
CA LYS A 75 -17.39 -3.59 3.36
C LYS A 75 -16.54 -4.40 4.33
N GLU A 76 -17.07 -4.66 5.52
CA GLU A 76 -16.40 -5.52 6.52
C GLU A 76 -16.01 -6.90 5.95
N SER A 77 -16.83 -7.44 5.03
CA SER A 77 -16.56 -8.70 4.36
C SER A 77 -15.31 -8.68 3.49
N ASP A 78 -14.88 -7.51 2.99
CA ASP A 78 -13.78 -7.38 2.05
C ASP A 78 -12.42 -7.64 2.71
N PHE A 79 -12.31 -7.39 4.04
CA PHE A 79 -11.08 -7.68 4.77
C PHE A 79 -10.60 -9.14 4.63
N LYS A 80 -11.53 -10.09 4.48
CA LYS A 80 -11.22 -11.52 4.26
C LYS A 80 -10.64 -11.81 2.87
N CYS A 81 -10.80 -10.89 1.93
CA CYS A 81 -10.26 -11.01 0.58
C CYS A 81 -8.88 -10.36 0.44
N ILE A 82 -8.32 -9.80 1.52
CA ILE A 82 -7.06 -9.07 1.53
C ILE A 82 -5.96 -9.96 2.08
N ASP A 83 -4.97 -10.30 1.23
CA ASP A 83 -3.78 -11.01 1.69
C ASP A 83 -2.78 -10.05 2.34
N TYR A 84 -2.62 -8.84 1.78
CA TYR A 84 -1.77 -7.78 2.34
C TYR A 84 -2.54 -6.46 2.38
N PHE A 85 -2.74 -5.93 3.57
CA PHE A 85 -3.36 -4.63 3.81
C PHE A 85 -2.28 -3.62 4.17
N THR A 86 -2.17 -2.51 3.41
CA THR A 86 -1.04 -1.59 3.48
C THR A 86 -1.46 -0.15 3.82
N PRO A 87 -2.20 0.11 4.92
CA PRO A 87 -2.56 1.45 5.34
C PRO A 87 -1.35 2.22 5.88
N ASN A 88 -1.42 3.54 5.84
CA ASN A 88 -0.61 4.41 6.69
C ASN A 88 -1.30 4.65 8.06
N GLU A 89 -0.65 5.41 8.96
CA GLU A 89 -1.18 5.74 10.30
C GLU A 89 -2.56 6.44 10.23
N THR A 90 -2.76 7.33 9.25
CA THR A 90 -4.02 8.08 9.07
C THR A 90 -5.13 7.17 8.54
N GLU A 91 -4.83 6.33 7.56
CA GLU A 91 -5.78 5.36 7.00
C GLU A 91 -6.16 4.31 8.03
N ALA A 92 -5.19 3.79 8.80
CA ALA A 92 -5.46 2.87 9.89
C ALA A 92 -6.37 3.51 10.96
N SER A 93 -6.13 4.78 11.29
CA SER A 93 -6.97 5.55 12.23
C SER A 93 -8.39 5.71 11.72
N PHE A 94 -8.59 5.97 10.43
CA PHE A 94 -9.90 6.07 9.80
C PHE A 94 -10.74 4.79 9.98
N TYR A 95 -10.17 3.63 9.63
CA TYR A 95 -10.89 2.35 9.71
C TYR A 95 -11.19 1.88 11.15
N LEU A 96 -10.44 2.37 12.11
CA LEU A 96 -10.59 1.96 13.51
C LEU A 96 -11.31 2.99 14.37
N ASP A 97 -11.62 4.16 13.80
CA ASP A 97 -12.20 5.31 14.52
C ASP A 97 -11.43 5.64 15.81
N LYS A 98 -10.10 5.54 15.76
CA LYS A 98 -9.18 5.83 16.86
C LYS A 98 -7.80 6.22 16.36
N LYS A 99 -7.04 6.96 17.17
CA LYS A 99 -5.65 7.28 16.86
C LYS A 99 -4.78 6.03 16.74
N VAL A 100 -3.86 6.08 15.74
CA VAL A 100 -2.83 5.07 15.52
C VAL A 100 -1.51 5.83 15.31
N GLU A 101 -0.81 6.18 16.38
CA GLU A 101 0.42 6.99 16.35
C GLU A 101 1.55 6.41 17.21
N SER A 102 1.21 5.88 18.38
CA SER A 102 2.17 5.24 19.28
C SER A 102 2.39 3.77 18.90
N LYS A 103 3.52 3.21 19.36
CA LYS A 103 3.85 1.80 19.15
C LYS A 103 2.72 0.87 19.60
N THR A 104 2.17 1.11 20.78
CA THR A 104 1.08 0.29 21.34
C THR A 104 -0.18 0.37 20.48
N GLU A 105 -0.54 1.57 20.01
CA GLU A 105 -1.72 1.77 19.15
C GLU A 105 -1.53 1.09 17.78
N ILE A 106 -0.31 1.11 17.21
CA ILE A 106 0.03 0.42 15.98
C ILE A 106 -0.10 -1.09 16.14
N GLU A 107 0.41 -1.65 17.22
CA GLU A 107 0.31 -3.08 17.54
C GLU A 107 -1.16 -3.52 17.75
N GLU A 108 -1.97 -2.71 18.42
CA GLU A 108 -3.40 -2.95 18.61
C GLU A 108 -4.18 -2.84 17.29
N ALA A 109 -3.85 -1.84 16.46
CA ALA A 109 -4.41 -1.68 15.13
C ALA A 109 -4.16 -2.91 14.27
N ALA A 110 -2.93 -3.38 14.24
CA ALA A 110 -2.56 -4.57 13.49
C ALA A 110 -3.36 -5.81 13.96
N LYS A 111 -3.46 -6.06 15.26
CA LYS A 111 -4.27 -7.15 15.82
C LYS A 111 -5.74 -7.04 15.43
N THR A 112 -6.28 -5.83 15.40
CA THR A 112 -7.67 -5.59 15.02
C THR A 112 -7.92 -5.91 13.55
N PHE A 113 -7.03 -5.51 12.62
CA PHE A 113 -7.17 -5.85 11.21
C PHE A 113 -7.02 -7.35 10.95
N LEU A 114 -6.10 -8.03 11.63
CA LEU A 114 -5.96 -9.49 11.57
C LEU A 114 -7.25 -10.18 12.05
N ALA A 115 -7.86 -9.69 13.13
CA ALA A 115 -9.13 -10.22 13.63
C ALA A 115 -10.30 -9.97 12.65
N LYS A 116 -10.27 -8.92 11.82
CA LYS A 116 -11.22 -8.66 10.74
C LYS A 116 -11.05 -9.60 9.54
N GLY A 117 -9.96 -10.34 9.46
CA GLY A 117 -9.72 -11.36 8.44
C GLY A 117 -8.60 -11.04 7.44
N VAL A 118 -7.93 -9.91 7.58
CA VAL A 118 -6.69 -9.63 6.83
C VAL A 118 -5.63 -10.68 7.17
N LYS A 119 -4.89 -11.20 6.20
CA LYS A 119 -3.85 -12.19 6.48
C LYS A 119 -2.54 -11.55 6.96
N ASN A 120 -2.13 -10.45 6.33
CA ASN A 120 -0.91 -9.73 6.65
C ASN A 120 -1.20 -8.23 6.66
N ILE A 121 -0.77 -7.55 7.70
CA ILE A 121 -0.90 -6.09 7.83
C ILE A 121 0.47 -5.43 7.75
N VAL A 122 0.59 -4.38 6.94
CA VAL A 122 1.76 -3.53 6.82
C VAL A 122 1.33 -2.10 7.08
N ILE A 123 1.58 -1.56 8.25
CA ILE A 123 1.28 -0.16 8.57
C ILE A 123 2.52 0.67 8.23
N THR A 124 2.41 1.54 7.21
CA THR A 124 3.50 2.46 6.85
C THR A 124 3.51 3.65 7.81
N LEU A 125 4.70 4.02 8.30
CA LEU A 125 4.92 4.99 9.37
C LEU A 125 5.75 6.19 8.91
N GLY A 126 5.78 6.46 7.61
CA GLY A 126 6.56 7.54 7.00
C GLY A 126 8.03 7.48 7.43
N PRO A 127 8.57 8.56 8.05
CA PRO A 127 9.98 8.60 8.44
C PRO A 127 10.37 7.62 9.54
N LYS A 128 9.42 6.90 10.15
CA LYS A 128 9.69 5.85 11.15
C LYS A 128 9.80 4.46 10.51
N GLY A 129 9.54 4.32 9.19
CA GLY A 129 9.58 3.04 8.49
C GLY A 129 8.21 2.36 8.39
N LEU A 130 8.09 1.11 8.80
CA LEU A 130 6.85 0.35 8.75
C LEU A 130 6.75 -0.69 9.88
N TYR A 131 5.51 -1.07 10.21
CA TYR A 131 5.21 -2.19 11.09
C TYR A 131 4.51 -3.29 10.31
N PHE A 132 5.01 -4.51 10.43
CA PHE A 132 4.42 -5.72 9.85
C PHE A 132 3.87 -6.63 10.94
N ALA A 133 2.72 -7.26 10.68
CA ALA A 133 2.22 -8.35 11.49
C ALA A 133 1.35 -9.33 10.68
N ASN A 134 1.41 -10.59 11.07
CA ASN A 134 0.50 -11.66 10.66
C ASN A 134 0.21 -12.58 11.85
N SER A 135 -0.33 -13.79 11.61
CA SER A 135 -0.63 -14.77 12.66
C SER A 135 0.62 -15.39 13.31
N GLU A 136 1.78 -15.27 12.68
CA GLU A 136 3.01 -15.99 13.09
C GLU A 136 4.04 -15.05 13.68
N GLU A 137 4.19 -13.85 13.10
CA GLU A 137 5.25 -12.92 13.48
C GLU A 137 4.80 -11.46 13.39
N SER A 138 5.52 -10.58 14.08
CA SER A 138 5.41 -9.14 13.93
C SER A 138 6.75 -8.48 14.18
N PHE A 139 7.05 -7.42 13.41
CA PHE A 139 8.29 -6.67 13.54
C PHE A 139 8.19 -5.26 12.97
N LEU A 140 9.10 -4.40 13.40
CA LEU A 140 9.31 -3.06 12.85
C LEU A 140 10.49 -3.11 11.87
N ILE A 141 10.35 -2.42 10.74
CA ILE A 141 11.46 -2.08 9.84
C ILE A 141 11.63 -0.58 9.89
N GLU A 142 12.81 -0.12 10.30
CA GLU A 142 13.14 1.30 10.29
C GLU A 142 13.20 1.83 8.86
N VAL A 143 12.95 3.13 8.69
CA VAL A 143 13.07 3.77 7.38
C VAL A 143 14.46 3.57 6.79
N TYR A 144 14.53 3.31 5.49
CA TYR A 144 15.82 3.23 4.82
C TYR A 144 16.57 4.56 4.93
N SER A 145 17.80 4.51 5.47
CA SER A 145 18.60 5.69 5.69
C SER A 145 19.15 6.24 4.38
N LEU A 146 18.62 7.37 3.95
CA LEU A 146 19.08 8.09 2.77
C LEU A 146 20.24 9.01 3.12
N LYS A 147 21.20 9.15 2.18
CA LYS A 147 22.21 10.22 2.21
C LYS A 147 21.66 11.53 1.66
N ASP A 148 20.68 11.43 0.76
CA ASP A 148 20.08 12.53 0.04
C ASP A 148 18.91 13.15 0.85
N LYS A 149 18.64 14.42 0.56
CA LYS A 149 17.52 15.14 1.20
C LYS A 149 16.19 14.66 0.60
N VAL A 150 15.19 14.50 1.46
CA VAL A 150 13.79 14.37 1.04
C VAL A 150 13.35 15.67 0.34
N ILE A 151 12.83 15.56 -0.87
CA ILE A 151 12.38 16.68 -1.71
C ILE A 151 10.84 16.67 -1.81
N ASP A 152 10.26 15.48 -2.08
CA ASP A 152 8.84 15.33 -2.37
C ASP A 152 8.39 13.92 -1.96
N THR A 153 7.43 13.84 -1.04
CA THR A 153 6.88 12.55 -0.57
C THR A 153 5.71 12.06 -1.42
N THR A 154 5.34 12.79 -2.49
CA THR A 154 4.24 12.40 -3.37
C THR A 154 4.52 11.06 -4.05
N GLY A 155 3.59 10.13 -3.91
CA GLY A 155 3.70 8.80 -4.50
C GLY A 155 4.65 7.84 -3.78
N ALA A 156 5.19 8.18 -2.61
CA ALA A 156 6.04 7.26 -1.85
C ALA A 156 5.29 5.98 -1.44
N GLY A 157 4.00 6.09 -1.10
CA GLY A 157 3.13 4.95 -0.85
C GLY A 157 2.92 4.07 -2.09
N ASP A 158 2.78 4.70 -3.27
CA ASP A 158 2.66 3.98 -4.54
C ASP A 158 3.95 3.26 -4.90
N ALA A 159 5.10 3.95 -4.71
CA ALA A 159 6.43 3.36 -4.87
C ALA A 159 6.62 2.13 -3.97
N PHE A 160 6.19 2.24 -2.70
CA PHE A 160 6.21 1.13 -1.74
C PHE A 160 5.37 -0.05 -2.24
N ASN A 161 4.11 0.19 -2.57
CA ASN A 161 3.17 -0.87 -2.96
C ASN A 161 3.57 -1.52 -4.30
N GLY A 162 4.03 -0.74 -5.27
CA GLY A 162 4.55 -1.27 -6.55
C GLY A 162 5.79 -2.14 -6.35
N ALA A 163 6.75 -1.68 -5.53
CA ALA A 163 7.95 -2.45 -5.20
C ALA A 163 7.61 -3.72 -4.40
N PHE A 164 6.61 -3.64 -3.51
CA PHE A 164 6.16 -4.78 -2.72
C PHE A 164 5.52 -5.85 -3.59
N ALA A 165 4.66 -5.47 -4.53
CA ALA A 165 4.09 -6.38 -5.50
C ALA A 165 5.19 -7.04 -6.35
N TYR A 166 6.17 -6.26 -6.84
CA TYR A 166 7.32 -6.79 -7.57
C TYR A 166 8.14 -7.79 -6.74
N ALA A 167 8.44 -7.46 -5.49
CA ALA A 167 9.23 -8.33 -4.62
C ALA A 167 8.52 -9.66 -4.33
N LEU A 168 7.21 -9.62 -4.08
CA LEU A 168 6.40 -10.81 -3.86
C LEU A 168 6.31 -11.69 -5.12
N SER A 169 6.12 -11.11 -6.30
CA SER A 169 6.09 -11.85 -7.56
C SER A 169 7.43 -12.50 -7.92
N ASN A 170 8.54 -11.97 -7.37
CA ASN A 170 9.87 -12.59 -7.46
C ASN A 170 10.19 -13.54 -6.29
N ASN A 171 9.19 -13.91 -5.48
CA ASN A 171 9.30 -14.85 -4.39
C ASN A 171 10.32 -14.45 -3.29
N LEU A 172 10.53 -13.15 -3.05
CA LEU A 172 11.32 -12.69 -1.93
C LEU A 172 10.63 -13.08 -0.62
N LYS A 173 11.42 -13.39 0.41
CA LYS A 173 10.87 -13.58 1.77
C LYS A 173 10.23 -12.27 2.24
N ILE A 174 9.22 -12.37 3.07
CA ILE A 174 8.41 -11.21 3.46
C ILE A 174 9.26 -10.05 4.02
N LYS A 175 10.22 -10.34 4.87
CA LYS A 175 11.09 -9.31 5.44
C LYS A 175 11.94 -8.63 4.37
N ASP A 176 12.55 -9.39 3.47
CA ASP A 176 13.38 -8.88 2.37
C ASP A 176 12.53 -8.05 1.40
N ALA A 177 11.30 -8.50 1.11
CA ALA A 177 10.34 -7.77 0.27
C ALA A 177 9.96 -6.42 0.87
N LEU A 178 9.70 -6.36 2.18
CA LEU A 178 9.37 -5.14 2.88
C LEU A 178 10.57 -4.18 3.00
N GLU A 179 11.77 -4.69 3.25
CA GLU A 179 13.00 -3.89 3.27
C GLU A 179 13.30 -3.29 1.89
N PHE A 180 13.15 -4.09 0.82
CA PHE A 180 13.26 -3.62 -0.56
C PHE A 180 12.24 -2.50 -0.86
N SER A 181 10.98 -2.71 -0.51
CA SER A 181 9.91 -1.75 -0.75
C SER A 181 10.11 -0.44 0.01
N ASN A 182 10.55 -0.53 1.27
CA ASN A 182 10.91 0.61 2.11
C ASN A 182 12.07 1.41 1.49
N LYS A 183 13.08 0.74 0.95
CA LYS A 183 14.19 1.37 0.23
C LYS A 183 13.72 2.09 -1.04
N VAL A 184 12.89 1.46 -1.86
CA VAL A 184 12.31 2.05 -3.08
C VAL A 184 11.48 3.29 -2.75
N ALA A 185 10.61 3.20 -1.75
CA ALA A 185 9.80 4.33 -1.28
C ALA A 185 10.69 5.49 -0.78
N ALA A 186 11.73 5.19 0.00
CA ALA A 186 12.65 6.22 0.47
C ALA A 186 13.36 6.91 -0.71
N ILE A 187 13.89 6.17 -1.68
CA ILE A 187 14.57 6.74 -2.85
C ILE A 187 13.62 7.61 -3.67
N SER A 188 12.36 7.23 -3.84
CA SER A 188 11.38 8.04 -4.59
C SER A 188 11.23 9.44 -4.01
N THR A 189 11.37 9.62 -2.69
CA THR A 189 11.23 10.93 -2.04
C THR A 189 12.38 11.89 -2.32
N THR A 190 13.48 11.43 -2.93
CA THR A 190 14.63 12.29 -3.30
C THR A 190 14.47 13.05 -4.59
N LYS A 191 13.37 12.81 -5.32
CA LYS A 191 13.06 13.45 -6.61
C LYS A 191 11.68 14.10 -6.55
N ALA A 192 11.49 15.18 -7.29
CA ALA A 192 10.19 15.85 -7.41
C ALA A 192 9.23 15.05 -8.31
N GLY A 193 7.96 15.03 -7.94
CA GLY A 193 6.87 14.40 -8.70
C GLY A 193 6.58 12.97 -8.26
N ALA A 194 5.48 12.40 -8.77
CA ALA A 194 5.01 11.06 -8.46
C ALA A 194 5.64 10.00 -9.39
N ALA A 195 5.04 9.73 -10.55
CA ALA A 195 5.53 8.70 -11.48
C ALA A 195 6.99 8.91 -11.93
N ASN A 196 7.39 10.17 -12.11
CA ASN A 196 8.77 10.50 -12.53
C ASN A 196 9.81 10.31 -11.42
N SER A 197 9.40 10.24 -10.17
CA SER A 197 10.30 10.00 -9.01
C SER A 197 10.59 8.53 -8.79
N MET A 198 9.79 7.63 -9.36
CA MET A 198 9.94 6.17 -9.18
C MET A 198 11.31 5.71 -9.64
N PRO A 199 12.13 5.08 -8.77
CA PRO A 199 13.47 4.64 -9.16
C PRO A 199 13.40 3.41 -10.06
N LYS A 200 14.36 3.32 -10.98
CA LYS A 200 14.59 2.08 -11.72
C LYS A 200 15.39 1.09 -10.87
N ILE A 201 15.30 -0.21 -11.18
CA ILE A 201 15.95 -1.27 -10.41
C ILE A 201 17.46 -1.02 -10.23
N ASN A 202 18.16 -0.60 -11.28
CA ASN A 202 19.57 -0.29 -11.20
C ASN A 202 19.92 0.90 -10.30
N GLU A 203 19.01 1.87 -10.16
CA GLU A 203 19.15 2.96 -9.18
C GLU A 203 19.03 2.41 -7.75
N VAL A 204 18.07 1.52 -7.51
CA VAL A 204 17.87 0.89 -6.19
C VAL A 204 19.11 0.08 -5.75
N GLU A 205 19.77 -0.60 -6.70
CA GLU A 205 20.97 -1.38 -6.41
C GLU A 205 22.19 -0.52 -6.04
N THR A 206 22.24 0.73 -6.49
CA THR A 206 23.36 1.65 -6.22
C THR A 206 23.24 2.42 -4.91
N TYR A 207 22.07 2.53 -4.32
CA TYR A 207 21.85 3.11 -3.00
C TYR A 207 22.20 2.11 -1.89
#